data_156ee221e6baafb11704fececd542090
#
_entry.id   156ee221e6baafb11704fececd542090
#
_cell.length_a   1.000
_cell.length_b   1.000
_cell.length_c   1.000
_cell.angle_alpha   90.00
_cell.angle_beta   90.00
_cell.angle_gamma   90.00
#
_symmetry.space_group_name_H-M   'P 1'
#
loop_
_entity.id
_entity.type
_entity.pdbx_description
1 polymer ?
#
loop_
_entity_poly.entity_id
_entity_poly.type
_entity_poly.pdbx_seq_one_letter_code
_entity_poly.pdbx_strand_id
1 'polypeptide(L)'
;LRNRGYYYFRPEYMEYLADTTAGRRQVALRLNLRPNVPQAALMPYRVGDVTVRLTNIKPGPADTLRLPDATVIARRPLKIRPRVLSRALTLRPGQLFTVDAQNRTQTDLNKLGIFRSVNLSVTPLDSLRGSDTLDVEIDARFDYPLEAALETDVTSKSNSFIGPGVTFRVSNNNLFRGGEVLSVKLNGSYEWQTGNKNSGGRSSRLNSYELGLNANLDIPRLLLPRSMTRRQKYPGSTSFQLGVDLMNRPSFFRLIAFSGSAGYNFQTSPYSRHSLTVFKLTYNKLLHTTDSFDRTMDENPAIAMSFRNQFVPSINYTYTFERTYGATGNRRFYWQNSVTSAGNLLSGILRAFGERQPQTLFGNRFSQFVKEVSEVKFYHRIGRRNNWLATRLLVGAGYAYGNSEVMPYSEQFYIGGANSIRAFTIRSLGPGSYRPPADDRNGYLDQTGDFKLEANIEYRFGIMGRLNGAVFLDAGNIWLLKKDPKRPGAELKWKGFLNDIALGTGFGLRYDISYLVIRADLGIGLHTPYPNPDKKGYYNISSFKDGLGFHLAIGYPF
;
A
#
# COMPACT_ATOMS: atom_id res chain seq x y z
N LEU A 1 8.76 -32.30 -13.90
CA LEU A 1 9.97 -33.12 -13.93
C LEU A 1 11.20 -32.33 -13.46
N ARG A 2 11.44 -31.10 -13.93
CA ARG A 2 12.61 -30.29 -13.51
C ARG A 2 12.67 -30.01 -12.00
N ASN A 3 11.54 -29.98 -11.30
CA ASN A 3 11.49 -29.92 -9.84
C ASN A 3 11.61 -31.29 -9.14
N ARG A 4 11.88 -32.36 -9.91
CA ARG A 4 12.20 -33.70 -9.45
C ARG A 4 13.61 -34.14 -9.86
N GLY A 5 14.50 -33.16 -10.13
CA GLY A 5 15.90 -33.42 -10.46
C GLY A 5 16.22 -33.55 -11.95
N TYR A 6 15.27 -33.66 -12.82
CA TYR A 6 15.52 -33.85 -14.25
C TYR A 6 15.90 -32.53 -14.93
N TYR A 7 17.14 -32.08 -14.68
CA TYR A 7 17.63 -30.77 -15.10
C TYR A 7 17.57 -30.54 -16.60
N TYR A 8 18.03 -31.50 -17.41
CA TYR A 8 18.05 -31.41 -18.87
C TYR A 8 16.72 -31.75 -19.54
N PHE A 9 15.70 -32.12 -18.77
CA PHE A 9 14.40 -32.43 -19.34
C PHE A 9 13.77 -31.17 -19.93
N ARG A 10 13.31 -31.29 -21.20
CA ARG A 10 12.62 -30.23 -21.94
C ARG A 10 11.22 -30.68 -22.37
N PRO A 11 10.22 -29.79 -22.44
CA PRO A 11 8.88 -30.13 -22.95
C PRO A 11 8.88 -30.73 -24.35
N GLU A 12 9.83 -30.36 -25.19
CA GLU A 12 9.97 -30.83 -26.58
C GLU A 12 10.28 -32.34 -26.66
N TYR A 13 10.71 -32.96 -25.57
CA TYR A 13 10.92 -34.40 -25.47
C TYR A 13 9.61 -35.20 -25.26
N MET A 14 8.51 -34.49 -25.06
CA MET A 14 7.17 -35.09 -24.96
C MET A 14 6.41 -34.92 -26.27
N GLU A 15 5.58 -35.91 -26.58
CA GLU A 15 4.62 -35.84 -27.68
C GLU A 15 3.24 -36.23 -27.19
N TYR A 16 2.23 -35.65 -27.80
CA TYR A 16 0.86 -35.96 -27.53
C TYR A 16 0.32 -36.80 -28.67
N LEU A 17 -0.14 -38.00 -28.38
CA LEU A 17 -0.97 -38.81 -29.28
C LEU A 17 -2.42 -38.46 -28.99
N ALA A 18 -3.12 -37.99 -30.02
CA ALA A 18 -4.52 -37.61 -29.92
C ALA A 18 -5.40 -38.70 -30.55
N ASP A 19 -6.24 -39.34 -29.74
CA ASP A 19 -7.28 -40.22 -30.20
C ASP A 19 -8.58 -39.43 -30.33
N THR A 20 -9.01 -39.23 -31.57
CA THR A 20 -10.23 -38.50 -31.91
C THR A 20 -11.46 -39.42 -31.96
N THR A 21 -11.28 -40.73 -31.74
CA THR A 21 -12.37 -41.73 -31.73
C THR A 21 -12.97 -41.99 -30.34
N ALA A 22 -12.40 -41.37 -29.32
CA ALA A 22 -12.73 -41.57 -27.91
C ALA A 22 -14.19 -41.18 -27.54
N GLY A 23 -14.89 -40.43 -28.39
CA GLY A 23 -16.30 -40.06 -28.20
C GLY A 23 -16.71 -38.81 -28.97
N ARG A 24 -18.03 -38.54 -28.99
CA ARG A 24 -18.58 -37.39 -29.72
C ARG A 24 -18.11 -36.08 -29.08
N ARG A 25 -17.32 -35.27 -29.79
CA ARG A 25 -16.69 -34.00 -29.31
C ARG A 25 -15.68 -34.19 -28.19
N GLN A 26 -15.08 -35.39 -28.08
CA GLN A 26 -14.01 -35.68 -27.10
C GLN A 26 -12.76 -36.13 -27.85
N VAL A 27 -11.59 -35.76 -27.29
CA VAL A 27 -10.30 -36.23 -27.78
C VAL A 27 -9.55 -36.75 -26.55
N ALA A 28 -9.15 -38.02 -26.60
CA ALA A 28 -8.27 -38.58 -25.58
C ALA A 28 -6.81 -38.25 -25.92
N LEU A 29 -6.09 -37.64 -24.99
CA LEU A 29 -4.67 -37.29 -25.17
C LEU A 29 -3.80 -38.24 -24.35
N ARG A 30 -2.91 -38.95 -25.03
CA ARG A 30 -1.86 -39.74 -24.40
C ARG A 30 -0.54 -39.04 -24.53
N LEU A 31 0.13 -38.80 -23.38
CA LEU A 31 1.44 -38.18 -23.32
C LEU A 31 2.52 -39.26 -23.36
N ASN A 32 3.37 -39.22 -24.38
CA ASN A 32 4.50 -40.13 -24.55
C ASN A 32 5.82 -39.38 -24.59
N LEU A 33 6.91 -40.10 -24.28
CA LEU A 33 8.27 -39.61 -24.55
C LEU A 33 8.64 -39.97 -26.00
N ARG A 34 9.31 -39.02 -26.66
CA ARG A 34 9.87 -39.27 -28.00
C ARG A 34 10.97 -40.33 -27.96
N PRO A 35 11.15 -41.15 -29.03
CA PRO A 35 12.14 -42.23 -29.02
C PRO A 35 13.59 -41.77 -28.80
N ASN A 36 13.95 -40.55 -29.22
CA ASN A 36 15.32 -40.06 -29.25
C ASN A 36 15.62 -39.05 -28.10
N VAL A 37 15.08 -39.28 -26.90
CA VAL A 37 15.40 -38.42 -25.74
C VAL A 37 16.80 -38.74 -25.24
N PRO A 38 17.69 -37.75 -25.08
CA PRO A 38 19.02 -37.97 -24.53
C PRO A 38 18.95 -38.58 -23.15
N GLN A 39 19.81 -39.54 -22.85
CA GLN A 39 19.87 -40.23 -21.55
C GLN A 39 20.06 -39.25 -20.40
N ALA A 40 20.84 -38.18 -20.59
CA ALA A 40 21.03 -37.11 -19.61
C ALA A 40 19.69 -36.40 -19.22
N ALA A 41 18.68 -36.37 -20.11
CA ALA A 41 17.37 -35.80 -19.80
C ALA A 41 16.48 -36.73 -18.97
N LEU A 42 16.82 -38.02 -18.88
CA LEU A 42 16.09 -39.06 -18.16
C LEU A 42 16.68 -39.39 -16.78
N MET A 43 17.75 -38.70 -16.40
CA MET A 43 18.44 -38.90 -15.11
C MET A 43 18.11 -37.76 -14.14
N PRO A 44 17.86 -38.06 -12.86
CA PRO A 44 17.79 -37.04 -11.82
C PRO A 44 19.17 -36.58 -11.41
N TYR A 45 19.39 -35.29 -11.28
CA TYR A 45 20.67 -34.68 -10.88
C TYR A 45 20.65 -34.19 -9.45
N ARG A 46 21.78 -34.28 -8.77
CA ARG A 46 22.04 -33.71 -7.45
C ARG A 46 22.93 -32.48 -7.57
N VAL A 47 22.85 -31.62 -6.56
CA VAL A 47 23.73 -30.46 -6.43
C VAL A 47 25.12 -30.94 -6.00
N GLY A 48 26.15 -30.62 -6.76
CA GLY A 48 27.55 -30.79 -6.46
C GLY A 48 28.09 -29.67 -5.58
N ASP A 49 29.22 -29.12 -5.95
CA ASP A 49 29.81 -28.00 -5.25
C ASP A 49 29.05 -26.69 -5.55
N VAL A 50 28.82 -25.93 -4.49
CA VAL A 50 28.25 -24.58 -4.61
C VAL A 50 29.36 -23.56 -4.38
N THR A 51 29.72 -22.83 -5.43
CA THR A 51 30.74 -21.78 -5.37
C THR A 51 30.10 -20.43 -5.54
N VAL A 52 30.33 -19.53 -4.58
CA VAL A 52 29.82 -18.14 -4.65
C VAL A 52 30.99 -17.18 -4.84
N ARG A 53 31.04 -16.50 -5.99
CA ARG A 53 32.04 -15.46 -6.27
C ARG A 53 31.45 -14.10 -5.96
N LEU A 54 32.03 -13.40 -4.99
CA LEU A 54 31.62 -12.06 -4.59
C LEU A 54 32.61 -11.03 -5.13
N THR A 55 32.15 -10.20 -6.07
CA THR A 55 32.98 -9.16 -6.69
C THR A 55 32.66 -7.80 -6.06
N ASN A 56 33.66 -7.19 -5.42
CA ASN A 56 33.57 -5.84 -4.87
C ASN A 56 33.75 -4.79 -5.98
N ILE A 57 33.21 -3.57 -5.76
CA ILE A 57 33.40 -2.41 -6.64
C ILE A 57 34.88 -2.00 -6.68
N LYS A 58 35.53 -1.99 -5.51
CA LYS A 58 36.98 -1.71 -5.39
C LYS A 58 37.77 -3.01 -5.39
N PRO A 59 38.92 -3.06 -6.09
CA PRO A 59 39.80 -4.21 -6.02
C PRO A 59 40.35 -4.40 -4.60
N GLY A 60 40.61 -5.64 -4.22
CA GLY A 60 41.18 -6.04 -2.92
C GLY A 60 41.75 -7.45 -3.00
N PRO A 61 42.49 -7.92 -1.99
CA PRO A 61 43.04 -9.28 -1.97
C PRO A 61 41.90 -10.31 -1.97
N ALA A 62 42.08 -11.36 -2.75
CA ALA A 62 41.15 -12.49 -2.79
C ALA A 62 41.22 -13.26 -1.47
N ASP A 63 40.10 -13.75 -1.00
CA ASP A 63 39.95 -14.58 0.19
C ASP A 63 38.91 -15.67 -0.08
N THR A 64 39.14 -16.84 0.47
CA THR A 64 38.24 -17.97 0.35
C THR A 64 37.66 -18.31 1.72
N LEU A 65 36.33 -18.20 1.83
CA LEU A 65 35.61 -18.57 3.04
C LEU A 65 34.79 -19.84 2.78
N ARG A 66 35.02 -20.87 3.58
CA ARG A 66 34.20 -22.08 3.54
C ARG A 66 33.01 -21.95 4.47
N LEU A 67 31.82 -22.04 3.90
CA LEU A 67 30.55 -22.17 4.62
C LEU A 67 30.14 -23.65 4.65
N PRO A 68 29.22 -24.06 5.54
CA PRO A 68 28.75 -25.46 5.57
C PRO A 68 28.17 -25.94 4.24
N ASP A 69 27.56 -25.04 3.49
CA ASP A 69 26.80 -25.37 2.28
C ASP A 69 27.42 -24.76 1.00
N ALA A 70 28.52 -24.02 1.08
CA ALA A 70 29.13 -23.36 -0.09
C ALA A 70 30.56 -22.90 0.15
N THR A 71 31.35 -22.83 -0.90
CA THR A 71 32.66 -22.16 -0.93
C THR A 71 32.47 -20.73 -1.45
N VAL A 72 32.88 -19.73 -0.66
CA VAL A 72 32.75 -18.32 -1.02
C VAL A 72 34.12 -17.74 -1.38
N ILE A 73 34.28 -17.32 -2.61
CA ILE A 73 35.44 -16.58 -3.10
C ILE A 73 35.11 -15.11 -3.10
N ALA A 74 35.74 -14.33 -2.24
CA ALA A 74 35.42 -12.92 -2.06
C ALA A 74 36.71 -12.09 -1.98
N ARG A 75 36.58 -10.78 -2.14
CA ARG A 75 37.61 -9.78 -1.89
C ARG A 75 37.39 -9.11 -0.53
N ARG A 76 38.45 -8.86 0.21
CA ARG A 76 38.37 -8.14 1.48
C ARG A 76 38.23 -6.63 1.26
N PRO A 77 37.50 -5.92 2.17
CA PRO A 77 36.72 -6.44 3.29
C PRO A 77 35.42 -7.10 2.82
N LEU A 78 35.04 -8.19 3.48
CA LEU A 78 33.76 -8.87 3.18
C LEU A 78 32.57 -7.95 3.43
N LYS A 79 31.79 -7.67 2.38
CA LYS A 79 30.65 -6.73 2.40
C LYS A 79 29.34 -7.37 2.87
N ILE A 80 29.32 -8.68 3.13
CA ILE A 80 28.14 -9.41 3.60
C ILE A 80 28.52 -10.33 4.77
N ARG A 81 27.63 -10.46 5.75
CA ARG A 81 27.81 -11.41 6.84
C ARG A 81 27.64 -12.85 6.32
N PRO A 82 28.53 -13.80 6.65
CA PRO A 82 28.47 -15.19 6.18
C PRO A 82 27.11 -15.86 6.43
N ARG A 83 26.50 -15.61 7.61
CA ARG A 83 25.18 -16.14 7.97
C ARG A 83 24.03 -15.62 7.09
N VAL A 84 24.15 -14.41 6.53
CA VAL A 84 23.14 -13.84 5.64
C VAL A 84 23.23 -14.54 4.29
N LEU A 85 24.45 -14.72 3.78
CA LEU A 85 24.70 -15.44 2.53
C LEU A 85 24.22 -16.89 2.60
N SER A 86 24.63 -17.64 3.64
CA SER A 86 24.20 -19.04 3.83
C SER A 86 22.67 -19.21 3.90
N ARG A 87 21.94 -18.21 4.43
CA ARG A 87 20.46 -18.25 4.46
C ARG A 87 19.82 -17.99 3.10
N ALA A 88 20.46 -17.20 2.26
CA ALA A 88 19.96 -16.91 0.91
C ALA A 88 20.22 -18.07 -0.07
N LEU A 89 21.11 -19.00 0.28
CA LEU A 89 21.40 -20.19 -0.51
C LEU A 89 20.40 -21.30 -0.15
N THR A 90 19.52 -21.64 -1.09
CA THR A 90 18.57 -22.76 -0.97
C THR A 90 19.16 -24.03 -1.57
N LEU A 91 20.03 -23.91 -2.58
CA LEU A 91 20.78 -25.03 -3.17
C LEU A 91 21.86 -25.48 -2.20
N ARG A 92 21.93 -26.79 -1.89
CA ARG A 92 22.89 -27.37 -0.96
C ARG A 92 23.52 -28.62 -1.56
N PRO A 93 24.82 -28.82 -1.37
CA PRO A 93 25.50 -30.00 -1.84
C PRO A 93 24.81 -31.32 -1.42
N GLY A 94 24.73 -32.27 -2.33
CA GLY A 94 24.13 -33.60 -2.13
C GLY A 94 22.60 -33.64 -2.22
N GLN A 95 21.90 -32.52 -2.20
CA GLN A 95 20.44 -32.47 -2.38
C GLN A 95 20.04 -32.64 -3.84
N LEU A 96 18.82 -33.13 -4.05
CA LEU A 96 18.25 -33.21 -5.39
C LEU A 96 18.14 -31.79 -5.98
N PHE A 97 18.61 -31.60 -7.21
CA PHE A 97 18.51 -30.31 -7.89
C PHE A 97 17.04 -30.01 -8.23
N THR A 98 16.60 -28.82 -7.96
CA THR A 98 15.27 -28.34 -8.35
C THR A 98 15.35 -26.93 -8.91
N VAL A 99 14.57 -26.65 -9.97
CA VAL A 99 14.48 -25.31 -10.53
C VAL A 99 13.90 -24.30 -9.53
N ASP A 100 13.01 -24.76 -8.64
CA ASP A 100 12.49 -23.93 -7.56
C ASP A 100 13.58 -23.49 -6.58
N ALA A 101 14.52 -24.39 -6.21
CA ALA A 101 15.63 -24.02 -5.33
C ALA A 101 16.60 -23.06 -6.03
N GLN A 102 16.86 -23.26 -7.33
CA GLN A 102 17.65 -22.34 -8.14
C GLN A 102 17.00 -20.94 -8.17
N ASN A 103 15.72 -20.85 -8.53
CA ASN A 103 15.00 -19.59 -8.61
C ASN A 103 14.88 -18.89 -7.25
N ARG A 104 14.71 -19.66 -6.17
CA ARG A 104 14.70 -19.11 -4.80
C ARG A 104 16.05 -18.56 -4.42
N THR A 105 17.13 -19.29 -4.66
CA THR A 105 18.49 -18.81 -4.37
C THR A 105 18.76 -17.47 -5.08
N GLN A 106 18.47 -17.39 -6.37
CA GLN A 106 18.64 -16.15 -7.13
C GLN A 106 17.73 -15.02 -6.63
N THR A 107 16.46 -15.34 -6.33
CA THR A 107 15.50 -14.38 -5.81
C THR A 107 15.90 -13.86 -4.43
N ASP A 108 16.32 -14.74 -3.52
CA ASP A 108 16.69 -14.37 -2.15
C ASP A 108 17.98 -13.57 -2.10
N LEU A 109 18.96 -13.87 -2.98
CA LEU A 109 20.14 -13.03 -3.16
C LEU A 109 19.80 -11.65 -3.71
N ASN A 110 18.96 -11.57 -4.75
CA ASN A 110 18.53 -10.29 -5.33
C ASN A 110 17.74 -9.44 -4.31
N LYS A 111 16.91 -10.05 -3.47
CA LYS A 111 16.13 -9.36 -2.42
C LYS A 111 16.97 -8.72 -1.33
N LEU A 112 18.23 -9.12 -1.16
CA LEU A 112 19.12 -8.43 -0.24
C LEU A 112 19.39 -6.98 -0.67
N GLY A 113 19.15 -6.62 -1.95
CA GLY A 113 19.28 -5.25 -2.46
C GLY A 113 20.72 -4.72 -2.46
N ILE A 114 21.72 -5.59 -2.21
CA ILE A 114 23.13 -5.22 -2.11
C ILE A 114 23.93 -5.59 -3.36
N PHE A 115 23.33 -6.34 -4.26
CA PHE A 115 23.96 -6.79 -5.49
C PHE A 115 23.38 -6.08 -6.71
N ARG A 116 24.25 -5.58 -7.57
CA ARG A 116 23.88 -5.02 -8.87
C ARG A 116 23.48 -6.12 -9.86
N SER A 117 24.12 -7.29 -9.75
CA SER A 117 23.81 -8.45 -10.58
C SER A 117 24.09 -9.72 -9.80
N VAL A 118 23.24 -10.73 -9.98
CA VAL A 118 23.41 -12.09 -9.49
C VAL A 118 23.17 -13.02 -10.67
N ASN A 119 24.24 -13.70 -11.12
CA ASN A 119 24.18 -14.68 -12.18
C ASN A 119 24.42 -16.05 -11.58
N LEU A 120 23.54 -17.00 -11.87
CA LEU A 120 23.66 -18.38 -11.42
C LEU A 120 23.84 -19.28 -12.63
N SER A 121 24.95 -19.98 -12.71
CA SER A 121 25.28 -20.98 -13.72
C SER A 121 25.34 -22.36 -13.11
N VAL A 122 24.93 -23.35 -13.87
CA VAL A 122 24.92 -24.77 -13.47
C VAL A 122 25.66 -25.56 -14.54
N THR A 123 26.70 -26.27 -14.13
CA THR A 123 27.57 -27.06 -15.01
C THR A 123 27.63 -28.51 -14.52
N PRO A 124 27.61 -29.51 -15.40
CA PRO A 124 27.83 -30.89 -14.99
C PRO A 124 29.27 -31.07 -14.51
N LEU A 125 29.50 -31.82 -13.44
CA LEU A 125 30.81 -32.07 -12.87
C LEU A 125 31.73 -32.78 -13.84
N ASP A 126 31.21 -33.73 -14.59
CA ASP A 126 31.96 -34.47 -15.63
C ASP A 126 30.97 -34.94 -16.72
N SER A 127 30.98 -34.23 -17.85
CA SER A 127 30.09 -34.54 -18.99
C SER A 127 30.51 -35.84 -19.72
N LEU A 128 31.74 -36.29 -19.54
CA LEU A 128 32.29 -37.47 -20.23
C LEU A 128 32.06 -38.79 -19.44
N ARG A 129 31.86 -38.70 -18.14
CA ARG A 129 31.71 -39.88 -17.26
C ARG A 129 30.27 -40.17 -16.81
N GLY A 130 29.29 -39.43 -17.31
CA GLY A 130 27.89 -39.67 -16.94
C GLY A 130 27.56 -39.31 -15.48
N SER A 131 28.24 -38.32 -14.91
CA SER A 131 27.98 -37.84 -13.55
C SER A 131 26.53 -37.35 -13.40
N ASP A 132 25.87 -37.73 -12.29
CA ASP A 132 24.55 -37.25 -11.88
C ASP A 132 24.62 -35.96 -11.05
N THR A 133 25.76 -35.29 -11.05
CA THR A 133 26.07 -34.15 -10.18
C THR A 133 26.21 -32.86 -11.00
N LEU A 134 25.61 -31.80 -10.50
CA LEU A 134 25.65 -30.46 -11.07
C LEU A 134 26.33 -29.48 -10.13
N ASP A 135 27.44 -28.90 -10.56
CA ASP A 135 28.09 -27.83 -9.83
C ASP A 135 27.37 -26.52 -10.09
N VAL A 136 27.24 -25.72 -9.05
CA VAL A 136 26.55 -24.43 -9.07
C VAL A 136 27.54 -23.31 -8.82
N GLU A 137 27.65 -22.40 -9.78
CA GLU A 137 28.46 -21.19 -9.65
C GLU A 137 27.55 -19.98 -9.60
N ILE A 138 27.75 -19.14 -8.59
CA ILE A 138 26.96 -17.92 -8.36
C ILE A 138 27.91 -16.74 -8.40
N ASP A 139 27.82 -15.91 -9.44
CA ASP A 139 28.55 -14.66 -9.57
C ASP A 139 27.68 -13.50 -9.10
N ALA A 140 28.03 -12.92 -7.95
CA ALA A 140 27.31 -11.79 -7.38
C ALA A 140 28.23 -10.55 -7.29
N ARG A 141 27.83 -9.47 -7.96
CA ARG A 141 28.55 -8.20 -7.97
C ARG A 141 27.85 -7.22 -7.05
N PHE A 142 28.57 -6.70 -6.04
CA PHE A 142 28.04 -5.67 -5.16
C PHE A 142 27.70 -4.38 -5.90
N ASP A 143 26.63 -3.71 -5.45
CA ASP A 143 26.28 -2.36 -5.84
C ASP A 143 26.88 -1.34 -4.87
N TYR A 144 26.75 -0.05 -5.23
CA TYR A 144 27.12 1.05 -4.33
C TYR A 144 26.21 1.03 -3.09
N PRO A 145 26.79 1.03 -1.88
CA PRO A 145 25.99 0.99 -0.67
C PRO A 145 25.29 2.31 -0.37
N LEU A 146 25.81 3.43 -0.88
CA LEU A 146 25.25 4.77 -0.68
C LEU A 146 24.55 5.25 -1.94
N GLU A 147 23.34 5.71 -1.76
CA GLU A 147 22.50 6.30 -2.79
C GLU A 147 21.97 7.65 -2.27
N ALA A 148 22.00 8.66 -3.12
CA ALA A 148 21.38 9.95 -2.84
C ALA A 148 20.40 10.28 -3.97
N ALA A 149 19.22 10.75 -3.61
CA ALA A 149 18.17 11.16 -4.53
C ALA A 149 17.63 12.53 -4.15
N LEU A 150 17.41 13.37 -5.15
CA LEU A 150 16.72 14.64 -5.04
C LEU A 150 15.44 14.56 -5.88
N GLU A 151 14.31 14.70 -5.23
CA GLU A 151 12.99 14.68 -5.86
C GLU A 151 12.38 16.08 -5.73
N THR A 152 11.80 16.59 -6.80
CA THR A 152 11.04 17.84 -6.79
C THR A 152 9.64 17.57 -7.31
N ASP A 153 8.64 18.11 -6.66
CA ASP A 153 7.24 17.96 -7.02
C ASP A 153 6.49 19.30 -6.94
N VAL A 154 5.35 19.35 -7.59
CA VAL A 154 4.39 20.42 -7.42
C VAL A 154 3.07 19.79 -7.03
N THR A 155 2.61 20.14 -5.84
CA THR A 155 1.36 19.64 -5.29
C THR A 155 0.23 20.62 -5.56
N SER A 156 -0.89 20.14 -6.09
CA SER A 156 -2.15 20.88 -6.18
C SER A 156 -3.23 20.13 -5.42
N LYS A 157 -3.82 20.79 -4.41
CA LYS A 157 -4.81 20.20 -3.52
C LYS A 157 -6.21 20.70 -3.88
N SER A 158 -7.23 19.88 -3.66
CA SER A 158 -8.64 20.20 -3.94
C SER A 158 -9.18 21.39 -3.13
N ASN A 159 -8.50 21.78 -2.05
CA ASN A 159 -8.80 22.96 -1.23
C ASN A 159 -8.09 24.24 -1.73
N SER A 160 -7.70 24.27 -3.00
CA SER A 160 -7.05 25.41 -3.68
C SER A 160 -5.65 25.75 -3.14
N PHE A 161 -4.99 24.84 -2.45
CA PHE A 161 -3.57 24.97 -2.15
C PHE A 161 -2.72 24.39 -3.27
N ILE A 162 -1.73 25.13 -3.72
CA ILE A 162 -0.74 24.72 -4.70
C ILE A 162 0.64 25.13 -4.22
N GLY A 163 1.64 24.32 -4.50
CA GLY A 163 3.01 24.68 -4.16
C GLY A 163 4.05 23.63 -4.49
N PRO A 164 5.33 24.03 -4.53
CA PRO A 164 6.46 23.15 -4.75
C PRO A 164 6.79 22.33 -3.50
N GLY A 165 7.25 21.12 -3.71
CA GLY A 165 7.90 20.28 -2.73
C GLY A 165 9.30 19.87 -3.17
N VAL A 166 10.19 19.69 -2.21
CA VAL A 166 11.54 19.18 -2.41
C VAL A 166 11.81 18.10 -1.38
N THR A 167 12.30 16.96 -1.85
CA THR A 167 12.71 15.87 -0.98
C THR A 167 14.14 15.46 -1.30
N PHE A 168 14.99 15.50 -0.29
CA PHE A 168 16.34 14.96 -0.34
C PHE A 168 16.40 13.67 0.45
N ARG A 169 16.85 12.57 -0.18
CA ARG A 169 16.98 11.26 0.43
C ARG A 169 18.41 10.76 0.33
N VAL A 170 18.94 10.26 1.43
CA VAL A 170 20.19 9.51 1.46
C VAL A 170 19.90 8.12 2.03
N SER A 171 20.33 7.09 1.33
CA SER A 171 20.13 5.70 1.73
C SER A 171 21.45 4.95 1.78
N ASN A 172 21.62 4.12 2.82
CA ASN A 172 22.67 3.12 2.89
C ASN A 172 22.02 1.73 2.79
N ASN A 173 22.25 1.04 1.66
CA ASN A 173 21.61 -0.23 1.33
C ASN A 173 22.25 -1.45 2.00
N ASN A 174 23.28 -1.27 2.84
CA ASN A 174 23.95 -2.38 3.50
C ASN A 174 24.60 -1.97 4.84
N LEU A 175 23.84 -1.28 5.68
CA LEU A 175 24.33 -0.62 6.90
C LEU A 175 25.10 -1.58 7.83
N PHE A 176 24.54 -2.76 8.10
CA PHE A 176 25.13 -3.76 8.99
C PHE A 176 25.63 -5.02 8.25
N ARG A 177 25.90 -4.94 6.95
CA ARG A 177 26.37 -6.05 6.10
C ARG A 177 25.38 -7.22 6.00
N GLY A 178 24.09 -6.93 6.06
CA GLY A 178 23.02 -7.93 5.96
C GLY A 178 21.90 -7.53 5.02
N GLY A 179 22.13 -6.50 4.18
CA GLY A 179 21.11 -5.92 3.32
C GLY A 179 20.13 -5.04 4.08
N GLU A 180 20.51 -4.58 5.28
CA GLU A 180 19.71 -3.60 6.01
C GLU A 180 19.82 -2.24 5.30
N VAL A 181 18.68 -1.64 5.00
CA VAL A 181 18.57 -0.33 4.34
C VAL A 181 18.21 0.73 5.36
N LEU A 182 19.13 1.67 5.58
CA LEU A 182 18.83 2.91 6.33
C LEU A 182 18.62 4.03 5.34
N SER A 183 17.43 4.62 5.33
CA SER A 183 17.09 5.79 4.54
C SER A 183 16.79 6.97 5.45
N VAL A 184 17.45 8.10 5.22
CA VAL A 184 17.13 9.37 5.86
C VAL A 184 16.59 10.31 4.78
N LYS A 185 15.42 10.88 5.04
CA LYS A 185 14.66 11.71 4.12
C LYS A 185 14.38 13.06 4.77
N LEU A 186 14.81 14.12 4.11
CA LEU A 186 14.46 15.50 4.43
C LEU A 186 13.49 16.00 3.37
N ASN A 187 12.30 16.38 3.78
CA ASN A 187 11.28 16.94 2.89
C ASN A 187 10.92 18.36 3.33
N GLY A 188 10.72 19.22 2.35
CA GLY A 188 10.21 20.57 2.53
C GLY A 188 9.14 20.87 1.49
N SER A 189 8.04 21.46 1.89
CA SER A 189 7.03 21.97 0.98
C SER A 189 6.59 23.37 1.37
N TYR A 190 6.21 24.13 0.36
CA TYR A 190 5.69 25.47 0.52
C TYR A 190 4.44 25.60 -0.34
N GLU A 191 3.31 25.93 0.28
CA GLU A 191 2.02 25.98 -0.37
C GLU A 191 1.38 27.34 -0.20
N TRP A 192 0.73 27.85 -1.25
CA TRP A 192 -0.13 29.03 -1.20
C TRP A 192 -1.53 28.69 -1.68
N GLN A 193 -2.52 29.40 -1.12
CA GLN A 193 -3.90 29.24 -1.52
C GLN A 193 -4.20 30.10 -2.75
N THR A 194 -4.72 29.48 -3.82
CA THR A 194 -5.19 30.15 -5.02
C THR A 194 -6.73 30.21 -5.00
N GLY A 195 -7.34 31.39 -5.22
CA GLY A 195 -8.75 31.46 -5.58
C GLY A 195 -9.76 31.88 -4.54
N ASN A 196 -9.41 32.67 -3.53
CA ASN A 196 -10.44 33.32 -2.69
C ASN A 196 -10.70 34.76 -3.14
N LYS A 197 -11.63 34.93 -4.12
CA LYS A 197 -12.04 36.25 -4.63
C LYS A 197 -13.01 37.01 -3.73
N ASN A 198 -13.48 36.45 -2.61
CA ASN A 198 -14.59 36.99 -1.81
C ASN A 198 -14.21 37.57 -0.44
N SER A 199 -12.94 37.77 -0.12
CA SER A 199 -12.56 38.55 1.06
C SER A 199 -12.02 39.90 0.60
N GLY A 200 -12.86 40.92 0.70
CA GLY A 200 -12.48 42.30 0.45
C GLY A 200 -11.28 42.70 1.28
N GLY A 201 -10.20 43.14 0.63
CA GLY A 201 -9.05 43.76 1.21
C GLY A 201 -7.94 42.81 1.69
N ARG A 202 -6.83 42.82 0.94
CA ARG A 202 -5.56 42.12 1.13
C ARG A 202 -5.69 40.60 1.04
N SER A 203 -5.31 40.07 -0.12
CA SER A 203 -4.93 38.67 -0.27
C SER A 203 -3.75 38.41 0.69
N SER A 204 -4.03 38.00 1.92
CA SER A 204 -3.01 37.36 2.72
C SER A 204 -2.69 36.10 1.94
N ARG A 205 -1.55 36.09 1.27
CA ARG A 205 -0.95 34.88 0.70
C ARG A 205 -0.71 33.98 1.90
N LEU A 206 -1.68 33.10 2.15
CA LEU A 206 -1.61 32.13 3.21
C LEU A 206 -0.50 31.14 2.86
N ASN A 207 0.69 31.46 3.30
CA ASN A 207 1.89 30.69 3.05
C ASN A 207 1.93 29.57 4.08
N SER A 208 1.57 28.36 3.69
CA SER A 208 1.78 27.16 4.50
C SER A 208 3.13 26.56 4.16
N TYR A 209 3.89 26.15 5.15
CA TYR A 209 5.10 25.36 4.92
C TYR A 209 5.13 24.13 5.83
N GLU A 210 5.74 23.10 5.32
CA GLU A 210 5.96 21.84 6.02
C GLU A 210 7.41 21.42 5.86
N LEU A 211 8.04 21.04 6.97
CA LEU A 211 9.40 20.51 7.01
C LEU A 211 9.38 19.17 7.73
N GLY A 212 9.91 18.14 7.12
CA GLY A 212 9.94 16.80 7.72
C GLY A 212 11.33 16.19 7.65
N LEU A 213 11.70 15.49 8.71
CA LEU A 213 12.87 14.63 8.79
C LEU A 213 12.41 13.23 9.17
N ASN A 214 12.65 12.27 8.28
CA ASN A 214 12.22 10.90 8.45
C ASN A 214 13.39 9.93 8.29
N ALA A 215 13.56 9.01 9.22
CA ALA A 215 14.53 7.93 9.16
C ALA A 215 13.79 6.59 9.13
N ASN A 216 14.15 5.74 8.16
CA ASN A 216 13.57 4.41 7.99
C ASN A 216 14.68 3.35 7.93
N LEU A 217 14.58 2.32 8.76
CA LEU A 217 15.48 1.17 8.77
C LEU A 217 14.67 -0.06 8.36
N ASP A 218 14.94 -0.57 7.15
CA ASP A 218 14.35 -1.80 6.63
C ASP A 218 15.35 -2.95 6.73
N ILE A 219 14.93 -4.02 7.40
CA ILE A 219 15.72 -5.24 7.59
C ILE A 219 15.07 -6.35 6.75
N PRO A 220 15.74 -6.94 5.74
CA PRO A 220 15.17 -7.91 4.81
C PRO A 220 14.96 -9.30 5.45
N ARG A 221 14.48 -9.31 6.68
CA ARG A 221 14.12 -10.52 7.45
C ARG A 221 13.17 -10.16 8.58
N LEU A 222 12.43 -11.15 9.07
CA LEU A 222 11.68 -11.01 10.30
C LEU A 222 12.61 -11.13 11.51
N LEU A 223 12.58 -10.10 12.38
CA LEU A 223 13.25 -10.12 13.68
C LEU A 223 12.37 -10.84 14.70
N LEU A 224 12.06 -12.10 14.45
CA LEU A 224 11.28 -12.98 15.30
C LEU A 224 12.09 -14.19 15.73
N PRO A 225 11.71 -14.90 16.82
CA PRO A 225 12.33 -16.14 17.23
C PRO A 225 12.39 -17.17 16.09
N ARG A 226 13.44 -17.93 16.02
CA ARG A 226 13.66 -18.94 14.96
C ARG A 226 12.54 -19.99 14.89
N SER A 227 11.89 -20.31 16.00
CA SER A 227 10.75 -21.20 16.06
C SER A 227 9.59 -20.75 15.16
N MET A 228 9.35 -19.44 15.08
CA MET A 228 8.29 -18.83 14.27
C MET A 228 8.68 -18.69 12.80
N THR A 229 9.96 -18.51 12.49
CA THR A 229 10.43 -18.24 11.12
C THR A 229 10.92 -19.48 10.38
N ARG A 230 11.11 -20.63 11.07
CA ARG A 230 11.68 -21.86 10.50
C ARG A 230 10.89 -22.43 9.32
N ARG A 231 9.56 -22.25 9.31
CA ARG A 231 8.67 -22.75 8.24
C ARG A 231 8.31 -21.70 7.19
N GLN A 232 8.90 -20.51 7.27
CA GLN A 232 8.58 -19.42 6.36
C GLN A 232 9.11 -19.73 4.95
N LYS A 233 8.20 -19.87 3.99
CA LYS A 233 8.52 -20.12 2.58
C LYS A 233 8.72 -18.84 1.78
N TYR A 234 8.09 -17.76 2.20
CA TYR A 234 8.07 -16.47 1.50
C TYR A 234 8.87 -15.43 2.28
N PRO A 235 9.40 -14.40 1.59
CA PRO A 235 10.20 -13.39 2.25
C PRO A 235 9.38 -12.58 3.25
N GLY A 236 10.08 -12.10 4.27
CA GLY A 236 9.54 -11.14 5.23
C GLY A 236 10.58 -10.11 5.58
N SER A 237 10.14 -8.94 6.00
CA SER A 237 10.99 -7.83 6.45
C SER A 237 10.49 -7.26 7.77
N THR A 238 11.39 -6.59 8.47
CA THR A 238 11.09 -5.78 9.65
C THR A 238 11.45 -4.34 9.33
N SER A 239 10.56 -3.41 9.64
CA SER A 239 10.77 -1.98 9.43
C SER A 239 10.68 -1.22 10.75
N PHE A 240 11.57 -0.24 10.92
CA PHE A 240 11.53 0.76 11.99
C PHE A 240 11.52 2.13 11.35
N GLN A 241 10.62 2.99 11.79
CA GLN A 241 10.49 4.34 11.27
C GLN A 241 10.49 5.34 12.42
N LEU A 242 11.18 6.46 12.23
CA LEU A 242 11.16 7.62 13.11
C LEU A 242 10.96 8.86 12.23
N GLY A 243 10.11 9.77 12.68
CA GLY A 243 9.81 10.99 11.94
C GLY A 243 9.57 12.18 12.86
N VAL A 244 9.93 13.34 12.36
CA VAL A 244 9.59 14.64 12.96
C VAL A 244 9.13 15.54 11.84
N ASP A 245 7.92 16.05 11.94
CA ASP A 245 7.32 16.93 10.94
C ASP A 245 6.88 18.24 11.63
N LEU A 246 7.31 19.36 11.08
CA LEU A 246 6.91 20.71 11.47
C LEU A 246 5.97 21.26 10.41
N MET A 247 4.73 21.53 10.77
CA MET A 247 3.72 22.12 9.91
C MET A 247 3.35 23.51 10.43
N ASN A 248 3.44 24.51 9.56
CA ASN A 248 2.98 25.85 9.84
C ASN A 248 1.87 26.25 8.88
N ARG A 249 0.70 26.53 9.44
CA ARG A 249 -0.46 27.11 8.74
C ARG A 249 -0.84 28.44 9.40
N PRO A 250 -0.32 29.57 8.93
CA PRO A 250 -0.35 30.85 9.64
C PRO A 250 -1.73 31.35 10.05
N SER A 251 -2.80 30.96 9.33
CA SER A 251 -4.17 31.33 9.68
C SER A 251 -4.86 30.37 10.65
N PHE A 252 -4.18 29.30 11.03
CA PHE A 252 -4.76 28.26 11.86
C PHE A 252 -3.83 27.86 13.02
N PHE A 253 -2.68 27.24 12.71
CA PHE A 253 -1.81 26.67 13.74
C PHE A 253 -0.37 26.48 13.29
N ARG A 254 0.52 26.31 14.25
CA ARG A 254 1.84 25.70 14.09
C ARG A 254 1.92 24.45 14.95
N LEU A 255 2.29 23.33 14.33
CA LEU A 255 2.28 22.01 14.94
C LEU A 255 3.63 21.32 14.68
N ILE A 256 4.14 20.64 15.69
CA ILE A 256 5.22 19.66 15.54
C ILE A 256 4.66 18.27 15.83
N ALA A 257 4.94 17.32 14.93
CA ALA A 257 4.55 15.93 15.06
C ALA A 257 5.78 15.04 15.17
N PHE A 258 5.79 14.18 16.17
CA PHE A 258 6.77 13.12 16.33
C PHE A 258 6.09 11.79 16.01
N SER A 259 6.73 10.97 15.20
CA SER A 259 6.22 9.65 14.86
C SER A 259 7.28 8.58 15.04
N GLY A 260 6.86 7.42 15.51
CA GLY A 260 7.71 6.24 15.61
C GLY A 260 6.90 4.99 15.33
N SER A 261 7.45 4.04 14.57
CA SER A 261 6.77 2.77 14.35
C SER A 261 7.74 1.61 14.17
N ALA A 262 7.25 0.41 14.51
CA ALA A 262 7.93 -0.86 14.29
C ALA A 262 6.93 -1.86 13.72
N GLY A 263 7.32 -2.58 12.67
CA GLY A 263 6.40 -3.48 12.00
C GLY A 263 7.08 -4.63 11.26
N TYR A 264 6.26 -5.58 10.88
CA TYR A 264 6.62 -6.77 10.11
C TYR A 264 5.80 -6.81 8.83
N ASN A 265 6.47 -7.05 7.70
CA ASN A 265 5.83 -7.33 6.43
C ASN A 265 6.21 -8.75 6.01
N PHE A 266 5.24 -9.60 5.71
CA PHE A 266 5.49 -10.98 5.31
C PHE A 266 4.42 -11.50 4.37
N GLN A 267 4.74 -12.60 3.68
CA GLN A 267 3.82 -13.30 2.80
C GLN A 267 3.61 -14.74 3.30
N THR A 268 2.40 -15.24 3.15
CA THR A 268 2.04 -16.64 3.42
C THR A 268 1.75 -17.42 2.14
N SER A 269 1.48 -16.71 1.05
CA SER A 269 1.31 -17.26 -0.29
C SER A 269 1.77 -16.26 -1.37
N PRO A 270 1.88 -16.64 -2.66
CA PRO A 270 2.17 -15.69 -3.75
C PRO A 270 1.12 -14.57 -3.87
N TYR A 271 -0.06 -14.79 -3.32
CA TYR A 271 -1.23 -13.91 -3.47
C TYR A 271 -1.56 -13.11 -2.21
N SER A 272 -1.00 -13.48 -1.05
CA SER A 272 -1.35 -12.87 0.24
C SER A 272 -0.15 -12.18 0.88
N ARG A 273 -0.35 -10.92 1.25
CA ARG A 273 0.62 -10.08 1.97
C ARG A 273 0.02 -9.68 3.30
N HIS A 274 0.87 -9.65 4.32
CA HIS A 274 0.52 -9.24 5.67
C HIS A 274 1.46 -8.10 6.10
N SER A 275 0.90 -7.06 6.66
CA SER A 275 1.63 -5.97 7.30
C SER A 275 1.13 -5.82 8.73
N LEU A 276 1.99 -6.06 9.70
CA LEU A 276 1.69 -5.93 11.11
C LEU A 276 2.56 -4.84 11.71
N THR A 277 1.99 -3.69 12.01
CA THR A 277 2.63 -2.65 12.80
C THR A 277 2.35 -2.95 14.27
N VAL A 278 3.34 -3.49 14.96
CA VAL A 278 3.21 -3.90 16.37
C VAL A 278 3.21 -2.73 17.32
N PHE A 279 3.78 -1.62 16.87
CA PHE A 279 3.83 -0.38 17.61
C PHE A 279 3.87 0.79 16.64
N LYS A 280 2.96 1.72 16.79
CA LYS A 280 2.98 3.03 16.13
C LYS A 280 2.62 4.07 17.17
N LEU A 281 3.45 5.06 17.29
CA LEU A 281 3.23 6.20 18.15
C LEU A 281 3.22 7.45 17.31
N THR A 282 2.20 8.28 17.47
CA THR A 282 2.15 9.63 16.93
C THR A 282 1.89 10.59 18.09
N TYR A 283 2.76 11.59 18.23
CA TYR A 283 2.61 12.65 19.20
C TYR A 283 2.59 14.00 18.49
N ASN A 284 1.46 14.65 18.55
CA ASN A 284 1.27 15.99 18.00
C ASN A 284 1.32 17.01 19.12
N LYS A 285 2.10 18.08 18.94
CA LYS A 285 2.19 19.20 19.87
C LYS A 285 1.90 20.50 19.11
N LEU A 286 0.83 21.17 19.50
CA LEU A 286 0.55 22.53 19.06
C LEU A 286 1.56 23.50 19.70
N LEU A 287 2.25 24.26 18.85
CA LEU A 287 3.19 25.29 19.29
C LEU A 287 2.51 26.65 19.33
N HIS A 288 1.55 26.88 18.42
CA HIS A 288 0.81 28.14 18.32
C HIS A 288 -0.54 27.87 17.63
N THR A 289 -1.57 28.56 18.07
CA THR A 289 -2.91 28.58 17.47
C THR A 289 -3.40 30.00 17.30
N THR A 290 -4.39 30.18 16.44
CA THR A 290 -5.12 31.46 16.30
C THR A 290 -6.46 31.37 17.04
N ASP A 291 -7.00 32.51 17.50
CA ASP A 291 -8.31 32.58 18.19
C ASP A 291 -9.45 31.96 17.36
N SER A 292 -9.37 32.07 16.02
CA SER A 292 -10.34 31.44 15.11
C SER A 292 -10.24 29.92 15.12
N PHE A 293 -9.01 29.38 15.18
CA PHE A 293 -8.80 27.95 15.23
C PHE A 293 -9.13 27.36 16.62
N ASP A 294 -8.87 28.10 17.69
CA ASP A 294 -9.24 27.70 19.04
C ASP A 294 -10.77 27.59 19.17
N ARG A 295 -11.52 28.54 18.65
CA ARG A 295 -13.01 28.44 18.58
C ARG A 295 -13.45 27.21 17.78
N THR A 296 -12.83 26.93 16.63
CA THR A 296 -13.14 25.74 15.84
C THR A 296 -12.89 24.44 16.61
N MET A 297 -11.82 24.40 17.40
CA MET A 297 -11.54 23.25 18.27
C MET A 297 -12.54 23.10 19.42
N ASP A 298 -13.02 24.19 19.98
CA ASP A 298 -14.03 24.17 21.04
C ASP A 298 -15.42 23.76 20.52
N GLU A 299 -15.73 24.11 19.27
CA GLU A 299 -16.96 23.73 18.60
C GLU A 299 -16.95 22.26 18.10
N ASN A 300 -15.77 21.72 17.73
CA ASN A 300 -15.62 20.39 17.17
C ASN A 300 -14.66 19.53 17.98
N PRO A 301 -15.14 18.63 18.86
CA PRO A 301 -14.31 17.77 19.70
C PRO A 301 -13.38 16.85 18.91
N ALA A 302 -13.76 16.40 17.72
CA ALA A 302 -12.93 15.53 16.88
C ALA A 302 -11.69 16.28 16.33
N ILE A 303 -11.85 17.55 15.97
CA ILE A 303 -10.74 18.44 15.58
C ILE A 303 -9.84 18.71 16.79
N ALA A 304 -10.42 19.09 17.92
CA ALA A 304 -9.67 19.29 19.15
C ALA A 304 -8.84 18.06 19.53
N MET A 305 -9.42 16.86 19.41
CA MET A 305 -8.73 15.61 19.70
C MET A 305 -7.59 15.32 18.72
N SER A 306 -7.62 15.82 17.49
CA SER A 306 -6.55 15.62 16.51
C SER A 306 -5.38 16.58 16.67
N PHE A 307 -5.61 17.74 17.23
CA PHE A 307 -4.62 18.81 17.27
C PHE A 307 -4.12 19.16 18.68
N ARG A 308 -4.96 19.08 19.70
CA ARG A 308 -4.51 19.27 21.10
C ARG A 308 -3.56 18.14 21.47
N ASN A 309 -2.41 18.44 22.04
CA ASN A 309 -1.35 17.54 22.48
C ASN A 309 -1.77 16.09 22.61
N GLN A 310 -1.68 15.35 21.50
CA GLN A 310 -2.30 14.05 21.39
C GLN A 310 -1.26 12.95 21.30
N PHE A 311 -1.53 11.89 22.03
CA PHE A 311 -0.77 10.68 22.02
C PHE A 311 -1.63 9.55 21.41
N VAL A 312 -1.20 8.98 20.27
CA VAL A 312 -1.92 7.87 19.61
C VAL A 312 -1.02 6.64 19.53
N PRO A 313 -0.93 5.86 20.61
CA PRO A 313 -0.28 4.56 20.54
C PRO A 313 -1.23 3.58 19.84
N SER A 314 -0.79 2.96 18.74
CA SER A 314 -1.66 2.06 17.99
C SER A 314 -0.91 0.83 17.47
N ILE A 315 -1.69 -0.22 17.24
CA ILE A 315 -1.32 -1.44 16.54
C ILE A 315 -2.17 -1.49 15.29
N ASN A 316 -1.58 -1.80 14.14
CA ASN A 316 -2.31 -1.97 12.89
C ASN A 316 -1.95 -3.31 12.25
N TYR A 317 -2.95 -4.00 11.74
CA TYR A 317 -2.77 -5.19 10.93
C TYR A 317 -3.51 -5.01 9.61
N THR A 318 -2.76 -5.18 8.50
CA THR A 318 -3.32 -5.13 7.15
C THR A 318 -3.07 -6.45 6.45
N TYR A 319 -4.14 -7.06 5.97
CA TYR A 319 -4.12 -8.21 5.09
C TYR A 319 -4.44 -7.77 3.67
N THR A 320 -3.65 -8.21 2.70
CA THR A 320 -3.92 -7.96 1.27
C THR A 320 -3.88 -9.27 0.50
N PHE A 321 -4.95 -9.57 -0.20
CA PHE A 321 -5.05 -10.70 -1.12
C PHE A 321 -5.24 -10.15 -2.54
N GLU A 322 -4.40 -10.62 -3.47
CA GLU A 322 -4.47 -10.21 -4.87
C GLU A 322 -4.18 -11.41 -5.77
N ARG A 323 -5.11 -11.72 -6.65
CA ARG A 323 -4.96 -12.84 -7.58
C ARG A 323 -5.55 -12.52 -8.94
N THR A 324 -4.79 -12.85 -9.98
CA THR A 324 -5.26 -12.84 -11.37
C THR A 324 -5.71 -14.24 -11.76
N TYR A 325 -6.87 -14.35 -12.39
CA TYR A 325 -7.53 -15.61 -12.78
C TYR A 325 -7.76 -15.66 -14.28
N GLY A 326 -8.04 -16.92 -14.77
CA GLY A 326 -8.35 -17.22 -16.15
C GLY A 326 -7.11 -17.52 -16.98
N ALA A 327 -7.27 -18.27 -18.06
CA ALA A 327 -6.18 -18.71 -18.94
C ALA A 327 -5.41 -17.54 -19.58
N THR A 328 -6.06 -16.40 -19.76
CA THR A 328 -5.50 -15.17 -20.35
C THR A 328 -5.33 -14.03 -19.34
N GLY A 329 -5.47 -14.29 -18.02
CA GLY A 329 -5.40 -13.25 -17.00
C GLY A 329 -6.53 -12.21 -17.08
N ASN A 330 -7.71 -12.64 -17.53
CA ASN A 330 -8.84 -11.76 -17.84
C ASN A 330 -9.67 -11.34 -16.62
N ARG A 331 -9.33 -11.82 -15.43
CA ARG A 331 -9.99 -11.46 -14.17
C ARG A 331 -8.95 -11.19 -13.11
N ARG A 332 -9.11 -10.12 -12.32
CA ARG A 332 -8.26 -9.81 -11.19
C ARG A 332 -9.16 -9.50 -9.99
N PHE A 333 -8.88 -10.14 -8.88
CA PHE A 333 -9.52 -9.91 -7.59
C PHE A 333 -8.49 -9.33 -6.62
N TYR A 334 -8.87 -8.28 -5.92
CA TYR A 334 -8.09 -7.64 -4.88
C TYR A 334 -8.98 -7.46 -3.64
N TRP A 335 -8.47 -7.84 -2.50
CA TRP A 335 -9.09 -7.59 -1.21
C TRP A 335 -8.05 -7.12 -0.22
N GLN A 336 -8.32 -6.00 0.43
CA GLN A 336 -7.51 -5.49 1.52
C GLN A 336 -8.41 -5.27 2.74
N ASN A 337 -7.96 -5.78 3.90
CA ASN A 337 -8.60 -5.53 5.18
C ASN A 337 -7.55 -4.99 6.15
N SER A 338 -7.85 -3.88 6.79
CA SER A 338 -6.97 -3.20 7.75
C SER A 338 -7.69 -2.97 9.06
N VAL A 339 -7.13 -3.45 10.14
CA VAL A 339 -7.66 -3.27 11.50
C VAL A 339 -6.64 -2.47 12.32
N THR A 340 -7.09 -1.38 12.92
CA THR A 340 -6.30 -0.51 13.80
C THR A 340 -6.90 -0.55 15.21
N SER A 341 -6.06 -0.81 16.19
CA SER A 341 -6.40 -0.74 17.62
C SER A 341 -5.54 0.33 18.29
N ALA A 342 -6.13 1.44 18.66
CA ALA A 342 -5.43 2.57 19.28
C ALA A 342 -5.73 2.67 20.78
N GLY A 343 -4.70 2.88 21.58
CA GLY A 343 -4.78 3.10 23.02
C GLY A 343 -5.18 1.88 23.86
N ASN A 344 -5.65 0.80 23.24
CA ASN A 344 -6.25 -0.32 23.97
C ASN A 344 -5.23 -1.10 24.81
N LEU A 345 -4.06 -1.41 24.23
CA LEU A 345 -3.00 -2.09 24.95
C LEU A 345 -2.49 -1.24 26.12
N LEU A 346 -2.27 0.06 25.89
CA LEU A 346 -1.82 0.99 26.91
C LEU A 346 -2.86 1.13 28.02
N SER A 347 -4.14 1.32 27.67
CA SER A 347 -5.24 1.40 28.65
C SER A 347 -5.34 0.12 29.48
N GLY A 348 -5.17 -1.05 28.87
CA GLY A 348 -5.15 -2.33 29.58
C GLY A 348 -4.01 -2.43 30.60
N ILE A 349 -2.80 -2.00 30.21
CA ILE A 349 -1.63 -1.98 31.09
C ILE A 349 -1.86 -1.02 32.26
N LEU A 350 -2.28 0.23 32.01
CA LEU A 350 -2.51 1.23 33.04
C LEU A 350 -3.61 0.80 34.02
N ARG A 351 -4.68 0.15 33.55
CA ARG A 351 -5.72 -0.46 34.42
C ARG A 351 -5.16 -1.56 35.32
N ALA A 352 -4.27 -2.40 34.80
CA ALA A 352 -3.62 -3.44 35.57
C ALA A 352 -2.75 -2.86 36.71
N PHE A 353 -2.24 -1.63 36.54
CA PHE A 353 -1.55 -0.86 37.58
C PHE A 353 -2.50 -0.01 38.47
N GLY A 354 -3.83 -0.14 38.29
CA GLY A 354 -4.83 0.51 39.13
C GLY A 354 -5.27 1.90 38.66
N GLU A 355 -4.82 2.39 37.51
CA GLU A 355 -5.25 3.68 36.99
C GLU A 355 -6.70 3.65 36.49
N ARG A 356 -7.49 4.66 36.90
CA ARG A 356 -8.87 4.86 36.44
C ARG A 356 -8.92 5.84 35.26
N GLN A 357 -9.99 5.81 34.49
CA GLN A 357 -10.25 6.78 33.42
C GLN A 357 -10.65 8.15 33.99
N PRO A 358 -10.25 9.28 33.38
CA PRO A 358 -9.44 9.38 32.16
C PRO A 358 -7.95 9.09 32.41
N GLN A 359 -7.38 8.20 31.61
CA GLN A 359 -5.97 7.83 31.70
C GLN A 359 -5.09 8.79 30.88
N THR A 360 -3.90 9.06 31.40
CA THR A 360 -2.91 9.94 30.75
C THR A 360 -1.56 9.25 30.65
N LEU A 361 -0.78 9.63 29.65
CA LEU A 361 0.64 9.26 29.54
C LEU A 361 1.44 10.53 29.37
N PHE A 362 2.44 10.75 30.23
CA PHE A 362 3.22 12.01 30.30
C PHE A 362 2.32 13.27 30.42
N GLY A 363 1.23 13.18 31.18
CA GLY A 363 0.28 14.29 31.38
C GLY A 363 -0.68 14.55 30.20
N ASN A 364 -0.61 13.78 29.12
CA ASN A 364 -1.50 13.93 27.95
C ASN A 364 -2.46 12.76 27.85
N ARG A 365 -3.73 13.05 27.54
CA ARG A 365 -4.72 12.01 27.22
C ARG A 365 -4.33 11.34 25.90
N PHE A 366 -4.49 10.03 25.82
CA PHE A 366 -4.30 9.29 24.59
C PHE A 366 -5.64 8.82 23.99
N SER A 367 -5.68 8.72 22.68
CA SER A 367 -6.87 8.25 21.97
C SER A 367 -7.08 6.76 22.13
N GLN A 368 -8.33 6.36 22.35
CA GLN A 368 -8.74 4.96 22.46
C GLN A 368 -9.89 4.66 21.49
N PHE A 369 -9.60 3.84 20.48
CA PHE A 369 -10.56 3.42 19.46
C PHE A 369 -10.15 2.12 18.77
N VAL A 370 -11.11 1.54 18.05
CA VAL A 370 -10.88 0.49 17.05
C VAL A 370 -11.41 0.98 15.71
N LYS A 371 -10.68 0.71 14.64
CA LYS A 371 -11.04 1.06 13.27
C LYS A 371 -10.77 -0.10 12.34
N GLU A 372 -11.72 -0.42 11.49
CA GLU A 372 -11.60 -1.41 10.43
C GLU A 372 -11.92 -0.78 9.08
N VAL A 373 -11.15 -1.15 8.06
CA VAL A 373 -11.37 -0.76 6.67
C VAL A 373 -11.21 -1.97 5.79
N SER A 374 -12.24 -2.34 5.06
CA SER A 374 -12.23 -3.41 4.06
C SER A 374 -12.50 -2.85 2.67
N GLU A 375 -11.62 -3.15 1.73
CA GLU A 375 -11.71 -2.74 0.34
C GLU A 375 -11.63 -3.96 -0.57
N VAL A 376 -12.65 -4.15 -1.40
CA VAL A 376 -12.70 -5.20 -2.41
C VAL A 376 -12.73 -4.57 -3.79
N LYS A 377 -11.86 -5.04 -4.70
CA LYS A 377 -11.86 -4.64 -6.11
C LYS A 377 -11.92 -5.87 -7.00
N PHE A 378 -12.73 -5.77 -8.01
CA PHE A 378 -12.83 -6.81 -9.02
C PHE A 378 -12.73 -6.21 -10.41
N TYR A 379 -11.83 -6.77 -11.23
CA TYR A 379 -11.64 -6.35 -12.60
C TYR A 379 -11.95 -7.53 -13.53
N HIS A 380 -12.75 -7.27 -14.54
CA HIS A 380 -13.13 -8.26 -15.53
C HIS A 380 -12.95 -7.71 -16.94
N ARG A 381 -12.14 -8.39 -17.75
CA ARG A 381 -11.96 -8.05 -19.16
C ARG A 381 -13.17 -8.52 -19.97
N ILE A 382 -13.80 -7.59 -20.69
CA ILE A 382 -15.00 -7.87 -21.50
C ILE A 382 -14.61 -7.94 -22.98
N GLY A 383 -14.97 -9.06 -23.61
CA GLY A 383 -14.74 -9.26 -25.04
C GLY A 383 -13.29 -9.44 -25.45
N ARG A 384 -13.01 -9.29 -26.75
CA ARG A 384 -11.66 -9.45 -27.35
C ARG A 384 -10.82 -8.17 -27.34
N ARG A 385 -11.46 -6.99 -27.25
CA ARG A 385 -10.79 -5.70 -27.12
C ARG A 385 -10.36 -5.50 -25.66
N ASN A 386 -9.47 -4.56 -25.41
CA ASN A 386 -8.98 -4.27 -24.06
C ASN A 386 -10.00 -3.47 -23.23
N ASN A 387 -11.25 -3.95 -23.16
CA ASN A 387 -12.29 -3.34 -22.36
C ASN A 387 -12.36 -4.01 -20.99
N TRP A 388 -12.54 -3.22 -19.95
CA TRP A 388 -12.55 -3.69 -18.58
C TRP A 388 -13.76 -3.17 -17.82
N LEU A 389 -14.40 -4.04 -17.06
CA LEU A 389 -15.30 -3.67 -15.99
C LEU A 389 -14.50 -3.68 -14.70
N ALA A 390 -14.38 -2.54 -14.06
CA ALA A 390 -13.75 -2.38 -12.76
C ALA A 390 -14.83 -2.07 -11.72
N THR A 391 -14.83 -2.78 -10.61
CA THR A 391 -15.75 -2.55 -9.50
C THR A 391 -14.97 -2.42 -8.20
N ARG A 392 -15.46 -1.59 -7.29
CA ARG A 392 -14.89 -1.37 -5.96
C ARG A 392 -16.01 -1.29 -4.94
N LEU A 393 -15.80 -1.92 -3.80
CA LEU A 393 -16.60 -1.76 -2.59
C LEU A 393 -15.65 -1.45 -1.44
N LEU A 394 -15.89 -0.35 -0.74
CA LEU A 394 -15.15 0.04 0.45
C LEU A 394 -16.12 0.22 1.61
N VAL A 395 -15.83 -0.47 2.70
CA VAL A 395 -16.55 -0.35 3.98
C VAL A 395 -15.53 0.00 5.05
N GLY A 396 -15.81 1.03 5.82
CA GLY A 396 -14.98 1.44 6.94
C GLY A 396 -15.83 1.70 8.18
N ALA A 397 -15.37 1.26 9.34
CA ALA A 397 -16.00 1.52 10.61
C ALA A 397 -14.94 1.86 11.66
N GLY A 398 -15.19 2.88 12.46
CA GLY A 398 -14.33 3.27 13.58
C GLY A 398 -15.17 3.60 14.81
N TYR A 399 -14.76 3.10 15.96
CA TYR A 399 -15.51 3.33 17.21
C TYR A 399 -14.58 3.74 18.33
N ALA A 400 -14.78 4.96 18.83
CA ALA A 400 -14.08 5.50 20.00
C ALA A 400 -14.81 5.11 21.29
N TYR A 401 -14.06 4.74 22.31
CA TYR A 401 -14.58 4.35 23.61
C TYR A 401 -13.54 4.54 24.72
N GLY A 402 -13.96 4.31 25.95
CA GLY A 402 -13.08 4.35 27.11
C GLY A 402 -12.46 5.74 27.31
N ASN A 403 -11.19 5.90 26.97
CA ASN A 403 -10.46 7.16 27.15
C ASN A 403 -10.84 8.25 26.12
N SER A 404 -11.62 7.90 25.09
CA SER A 404 -12.06 8.80 24.02
C SER A 404 -13.56 8.75 23.80
N GLU A 405 -14.20 9.90 23.69
CA GLU A 405 -15.62 10.03 23.36
C GLU A 405 -15.88 9.97 21.86
N VAL A 406 -14.99 10.61 21.07
CA VAL A 406 -15.05 10.69 19.61
C VAL A 406 -13.73 10.21 19.01
N MET A 407 -13.76 9.82 17.75
CA MET A 407 -12.54 9.51 16.99
C MET A 407 -11.78 10.79 16.63
N PRO A 408 -10.45 10.75 16.64
CA PRO A 408 -9.65 11.86 16.10
C PRO A 408 -10.05 12.20 14.66
N TYR A 409 -10.12 13.47 14.33
CA TYR A 409 -10.47 13.96 13.00
C TYR A 409 -9.60 13.33 11.88
N SER A 410 -8.30 13.12 12.16
CA SER A 410 -7.37 12.47 11.22
C SER A 410 -7.71 11.00 10.94
N GLU A 411 -8.48 10.36 11.83
CA GLU A 411 -8.87 8.96 11.72
C GLU A 411 -10.32 8.77 11.25
N GLN A 412 -11.12 9.84 11.22
CA GLN A 412 -12.48 9.81 10.69
C GLN A 412 -12.49 9.68 9.17
N PHE A 413 -13.58 9.16 8.64
CA PHE A 413 -13.80 9.00 7.21
C PHE A 413 -14.39 10.27 6.60
N TYR A 414 -14.10 10.48 5.33
CA TYR A 414 -14.74 11.47 4.48
C TYR A 414 -15.01 10.88 3.09
N ILE A 415 -15.84 11.55 2.29
CA ILE A 415 -16.27 11.08 0.98
C ILE A 415 -16.29 12.22 -0.05
N GLY A 416 -16.34 11.86 -1.35
CA GLY A 416 -16.27 12.78 -2.48
C GLY A 416 -14.86 12.94 -3.07
N GLY A 417 -14.78 13.53 -4.25
CA GLY A 417 -13.55 13.80 -4.96
C GLY A 417 -13.17 12.74 -6.00
N ALA A 418 -12.06 12.97 -6.68
CA ALA A 418 -11.62 12.26 -7.87
C ALA A 418 -11.47 10.72 -7.71
N ASN A 419 -11.20 10.22 -6.52
CA ASN A 419 -11.00 8.79 -6.21
C ASN A 419 -12.12 8.20 -5.35
N SER A 420 -13.25 8.88 -5.26
CA SER A 420 -14.40 8.51 -4.46
C SER A 420 -15.69 8.70 -5.27
N ILE A 421 -16.62 9.59 -4.89
CA ILE A 421 -17.81 9.91 -5.68
C ILE A 421 -17.52 11.15 -6.52
N ARG A 422 -17.24 10.94 -7.79
CA ARG A 422 -16.68 11.95 -8.71
C ARG A 422 -17.64 13.08 -9.09
N ALA A 423 -18.92 12.92 -8.80
CA ALA A 423 -19.89 13.99 -9.00
C ALA A 423 -19.80 15.10 -7.93
N PHE A 424 -19.11 14.85 -6.82
CA PHE A 424 -19.07 15.73 -5.67
C PHE A 424 -17.63 16.04 -5.24
N THR A 425 -17.41 17.23 -4.72
CA THR A 425 -16.10 17.63 -4.21
C THR A 425 -15.74 16.86 -2.94
N ILE A 426 -14.47 16.84 -2.61
CA ILE A 426 -13.99 16.20 -1.38
C ILE A 426 -14.60 16.88 -0.16
N ARG A 427 -15.09 16.07 0.82
CA ARG A 427 -15.72 16.57 2.04
C ARG A 427 -16.93 17.51 1.77
N SER A 428 -17.77 17.15 0.80
CA SER A 428 -19.00 17.89 0.51
C SER A 428 -20.28 17.08 0.75
N LEU A 429 -20.11 15.83 1.25
CA LEU A 429 -21.21 14.91 1.50
C LEU A 429 -21.16 14.36 2.92
N GLY A 430 -22.34 14.17 3.52
CA GLY A 430 -22.52 13.59 4.84
C GLY A 430 -22.00 14.46 5.99
N PRO A 431 -21.93 13.90 7.22
CA PRO A 431 -22.39 12.55 7.58
C PRO A 431 -23.91 12.41 7.56
N GLY A 432 -24.40 11.26 7.08
CA GLY A 432 -25.82 10.99 6.91
C GLY A 432 -26.51 12.06 6.07
N SER A 433 -27.63 12.58 6.56
CA SER A 433 -28.37 13.71 5.96
C SER A 433 -28.01 15.07 6.56
N TYR A 434 -26.98 15.16 7.42
CA TYR A 434 -26.52 16.43 7.97
C TYR A 434 -25.85 17.29 6.90
N ARG A 435 -26.27 18.55 6.82
CA ARG A 435 -25.68 19.57 5.97
C ARG A 435 -25.22 20.75 6.83
N PRO A 436 -23.94 21.16 6.75
CA PRO A 436 -23.46 22.35 7.45
C PRO A 436 -24.25 23.59 7.00
N PRO A 437 -24.40 24.61 7.86
CA PRO A 437 -24.97 25.90 7.48
C PRO A 437 -24.21 26.52 6.30
N ALA A 438 -24.92 27.18 5.39
CA ALA A 438 -24.36 27.74 4.16
C ALA A 438 -23.35 28.89 4.41
N ASP A 439 -23.47 29.57 5.54
CA ASP A 439 -22.61 30.66 6.01
C ASP A 439 -21.38 30.16 6.78
N ASP A 440 -21.34 28.89 7.14
CA ASP A 440 -20.19 28.30 7.83
C ASP A 440 -19.05 28.04 6.85
N ARG A 441 -18.03 28.88 6.88
CA ARG A 441 -16.81 28.75 6.06
C ARG A 441 -16.00 27.50 6.38
N ASN A 442 -16.14 26.94 7.56
CA ASN A 442 -15.43 25.75 8.05
C ASN A 442 -16.32 24.50 8.04
N GLY A 443 -17.55 24.59 7.52
CA GLY A 443 -18.51 23.49 7.53
C GLY A 443 -18.03 22.19 6.89
N TYR A 444 -17.04 22.26 5.98
CA TYR A 444 -16.39 21.07 5.43
C TYR A 444 -15.62 20.25 6.49
N LEU A 445 -15.23 20.85 7.63
CA LEU A 445 -14.59 20.15 8.74
C LEU A 445 -15.57 19.24 9.47
N ASP A 446 -16.85 19.58 9.48
CA ASP A 446 -17.90 18.76 10.09
C ASP A 446 -18.34 17.58 9.22
N GLN A 447 -17.92 17.56 7.94
CA GLN A 447 -18.28 16.52 6.98
C GLN A 447 -17.32 15.32 7.08
N THR A 448 -17.27 14.74 8.27
CA THR A 448 -16.53 13.53 8.61
C THR A 448 -17.44 12.55 9.37
N GLY A 449 -17.13 11.25 9.31
CA GLY A 449 -17.92 10.21 9.94
C GLY A 449 -17.09 9.07 10.50
N ASP A 450 -17.74 8.23 11.30
CA ASP A 450 -17.16 7.05 11.92
C ASP A 450 -17.42 5.78 11.11
N PHE A 451 -18.43 5.80 10.24
CA PHE A 451 -18.76 4.73 9.31
C PHE A 451 -18.75 5.25 7.87
N LYS A 452 -18.22 4.47 6.94
CA LYS A 452 -18.16 4.78 5.51
C LYS A 452 -18.61 3.58 4.69
N LEU A 453 -19.45 3.85 3.70
CA LEU A 453 -19.82 2.90 2.66
C LEU A 453 -19.62 3.58 1.31
N GLU A 454 -18.86 2.96 0.42
CA GLU A 454 -18.58 3.48 -0.92
C GLU A 454 -18.54 2.33 -1.93
N ALA A 455 -19.26 2.49 -3.04
CA ALA A 455 -19.29 1.54 -4.16
C ALA A 455 -19.05 2.29 -5.47
N ASN A 456 -18.19 1.73 -6.32
CA ASN A 456 -17.84 2.30 -7.61
C ASN A 456 -17.91 1.22 -8.68
N ILE A 457 -18.46 1.55 -9.83
CA ILE A 457 -18.48 0.69 -11.02
C ILE A 457 -17.99 1.54 -12.19
N GLU A 458 -17.01 1.04 -12.94
CA GLU A 458 -16.44 1.75 -14.08
C GLU A 458 -16.23 0.80 -15.26
N TYR A 459 -16.84 1.12 -16.40
CA TYR A 459 -16.58 0.45 -17.65
C TYR A 459 -15.55 1.25 -18.45
N ARG A 460 -14.39 0.66 -18.70
CA ARG A 460 -13.24 1.22 -19.41
C ARG A 460 -13.17 0.62 -20.81
N PHE A 461 -13.02 1.46 -21.83
CA PHE A 461 -12.95 1.03 -23.23
C PHE A 461 -11.94 1.84 -24.03
N GLY A 462 -11.31 1.18 -25.00
CA GLY A 462 -10.39 1.85 -25.91
C GLY A 462 -11.14 2.72 -26.92
N ILE A 463 -10.69 3.94 -27.14
CA ILE A 463 -11.18 4.86 -28.18
C ILE A 463 -10.26 4.78 -29.40
N MET A 464 -9.02 5.25 -29.25
CA MET A 464 -8.02 5.28 -30.32
C MET A 464 -6.61 5.33 -29.72
N GLY A 465 -5.72 4.43 -30.15
CA GLY A 465 -4.33 4.40 -29.71
C GLY A 465 -4.19 4.33 -28.18
N ARG A 466 -3.65 5.39 -27.60
CA ARG A 466 -3.44 5.55 -26.16
C ARG A 466 -4.62 6.22 -25.43
N LEU A 467 -5.63 6.65 -26.17
CA LEU A 467 -6.82 7.30 -25.61
C LEU A 467 -7.88 6.26 -25.28
N ASN A 468 -8.30 6.22 -24.04
CA ASN A 468 -9.36 5.35 -23.52
C ASN A 468 -10.49 6.20 -22.94
N GLY A 469 -11.69 5.67 -23.02
CA GLY A 469 -12.88 6.23 -22.39
C GLY A 469 -13.28 5.43 -21.17
N ALA A 470 -14.06 6.06 -20.28
CA ALA A 470 -14.74 5.37 -19.21
C ALA A 470 -16.11 5.96 -18.95
N VAL A 471 -17.05 5.10 -18.56
CA VAL A 471 -18.35 5.48 -17.99
C VAL A 471 -18.43 4.88 -16.61
N PHE A 472 -18.94 5.63 -15.64
CA PHE A 472 -18.92 5.21 -14.25
C PHE A 472 -20.21 5.53 -13.51
N LEU A 473 -20.41 4.78 -12.42
CA LEU A 473 -21.43 4.98 -11.40
C LEU A 473 -20.76 4.90 -10.03
N ASP A 474 -20.89 5.95 -9.23
CA ASP A 474 -20.32 6.06 -7.89
C ASP A 474 -21.45 6.28 -6.87
N ALA A 475 -21.42 5.54 -5.77
CA ALA A 475 -22.42 5.60 -4.71
C ALA A 475 -21.75 5.53 -3.34
N GLY A 476 -22.29 6.21 -2.34
CA GLY A 476 -21.81 6.09 -0.96
C GLY A 476 -22.17 7.26 -0.07
N ASN A 477 -21.84 7.10 1.20
CA ASN A 477 -21.92 8.15 2.21
C ASN A 477 -21.05 7.81 3.42
N ILE A 478 -20.99 8.71 4.37
CA ILE A 478 -20.40 8.52 5.71
C ILE A 478 -21.47 8.79 6.75
N TRP A 479 -21.32 8.23 7.95
CA TRP A 479 -22.23 8.42 9.08
C TRP A 479 -21.47 8.46 10.38
N LEU A 480 -22.10 9.02 11.43
CA LEU A 480 -21.66 8.86 12.81
C LEU A 480 -22.27 7.59 13.40
N LEU A 481 -21.53 6.88 14.21
CA LEU A 481 -22.00 5.72 14.98
C LEU A 481 -22.60 6.14 16.34
N LYS A 482 -22.29 7.35 16.79
CA LYS A 482 -22.82 7.95 18.01
C LYS A 482 -23.64 9.19 17.67
N LYS A 483 -24.68 9.46 18.47
CA LYS A 483 -25.49 10.65 18.35
C LYS A 483 -24.68 11.91 18.65
N ASP A 484 -24.78 12.88 17.74
CA ASP A 484 -24.21 14.21 17.91
C ASP A 484 -25.33 15.26 17.81
N PRO A 485 -25.69 15.91 18.94
CA PRO A 485 -26.73 16.94 18.94
C PRO A 485 -26.42 18.14 18.02
N LYS A 486 -25.14 18.42 17.76
CA LYS A 486 -24.69 19.51 16.87
C LYS A 486 -24.85 19.15 15.40
N ARG A 487 -24.96 17.85 15.08
CA ARG A 487 -25.09 17.34 13.70
C ARG A 487 -26.33 16.48 13.53
N PRO A 488 -27.54 17.06 13.57
CA PRO A 488 -28.79 16.31 13.45
C PRO A 488 -28.88 15.61 12.07
N GLY A 489 -29.26 14.33 12.07
CA GLY A 489 -29.31 13.51 10.84
C GLY A 489 -27.98 12.84 10.45
N ALA A 490 -26.91 13.07 11.20
CA ALA A 490 -25.59 12.48 10.94
C ALA A 490 -25.48 10.99 11.30
N GLU A 491 -26.38 10.47 12.14
CA GLU A 491 -26.31 9.10 12.66
C GLU A 491 -26.68 8.06 11.62
N LEU A 492 -26.01 6.90 11.66
CA LEU A 492 -26.39 5.72 10.88
C LEU A 492 -27.71 5.14 11.41
N LYS A 493 -28.75 5.21 10.59
CA LYS A 493 -30.07 4.61 10.83
C LYS A 493 -30.32 3.55 9.80
N TRP A 494 -30.40 2.29 10.18
CA TRP A 494 -30.65 1.19 9.25
C TRP A 494 -31.97 1.33 8.46
N LYS A 495 -33.01 1.92 9.10
CA LYS A 495 -34.26 2.22 8.43
C LYS A 495 -34.08 3.50 7.59
N GLY A 496 -34.10 3.36 6.29
CA GLY A 496 -34.01 4.50 5.36
C GLY A 496 -32.57 4.91 4.98
N PHE A 497 -31.54 4.16 5.39
CA PHE A 497 -30.14 4.52 5.08
C PHE A 497 -29.86 4.64 3.57
N LEU A 498 -30.63 3.97 2.72
CA LEU A 498 -30.52 4.09 1.26
C LEU A 498 -30.86 5.50 0.75
N ASN A 499 -31.69 6.24 1.48
CA ASN A 499 -31.99 7.64 1.14
C ASN A 499 -30.82 8.58 1.45
N ASP A 500 -29.91 8.14 2.33
CA ASP A 500 -28.70 8.90 2.64
C ASP A 500 -27.55 8.61 1.67
N ILE A 501 -27.70 7.64 0.75
CA ILE A 501 -26.65 7.30 -0.22
C ILE A 501 -26.59 8.36 -1.32
N ALA A 502 -25.50 9.10 -1.39
CA ALA A 502 -25.21 9.95 -2.54
C ALA A 502 -24.91 9.09 -3.77
N LEU A 503 -25.41 9.49 -4.92
CA LEU A 503 -25.24 8.80 -6.19
C LEU A 503 -24.78 9.76 -7.27
N GLY A 504 -23.77 9.37 -8.02
CA GLY A 504 -23.23 10.10 -9.14
C GLY A 504 -22.85 9.18 -10.30
N THR A 505 -23.00 9.67 -11.50
CA THR A 505 -22.55 9.01 -12.73
C THR A 505 -21.63 9.95 -13.50
N GLY A 506 -21.11 9.50 -14.63
CA GLY A 506 -20.33 10.36 -15.48
C GLY A 506 -19.50 9.62 -16.51
N PHE A 507 -18.70 10.38 -17.21
CA PHE A 507 -17.76 9.84 -18.19
C PHE A 507 -16.40 10.51 -18.01
N GLY A 508 -15.37 9.83 -18.51
CA GLY A 508 -14.03 10.35 -18.43
C GLY A 508 -13.13 9.86 -19.53
N LEU A 509 -12.09 10.63 -19.78
CA LEU A 509 -11.02 10.31 -20.72
C LEU A 509 -9.75 9.90 -19.97
N ARG A 510 -9.03 8.94 -20.52
CA ARG A 510 -7.76 8.42 -19.98
C ARG A 510 -6.74 8.41 -21.11
N TYR A 511 -5.65 9.11 -20.91
CA TYR A 511 -4.51 9.08 -21.84
C TYR A 511 -3.37 8.30 -21.20
N ASP A 512 -3.09 7.12 -21.75
CA ASP A 512 -2.09 6.18 -21.22
C ASP A 512 -0.76 6.34 -21.94
N ILE A 513 0.24 6.86 -21.22
CA ILE A 513 1.62 7.02 -21.72
C ILE A 513 2.54 5.89 -21.25
N SER A 514 2.01 4.70 -20.96
CA SER A 514 2.70 3.49 -20.52
C SER A 514 3.17 3.52 -19.05
N TYR A 515 3.80 4.59 -18.60
CA TYR A 515 4.26 4.77 -17.21
C TYR A 515 3.35 5.71 -16.41
N LEU A 516 2.43 6.41 -17.06
CA LEU A 516 1.54 7.38 -16.46
C LEU A 516 0.19 7.39 -17.20
N VAL A 517 -0.90 7.43 -16.46
CA VAL A 517 -2.25 7.64 -17.00
C VAL A 517 -2.73 9.00 -16.55
N ILE A 518 -2.98 9.90 -17.49
CA ILE A 518 -3.64 11.18 -17.22
C ILE A 518 -5.13 10.98 -17.45
N ARG A 519 -5.96 11.38 -16.50
CA ARG A 519 -7.42 11.27 -16.62
C ARG A 519 -8.12 12.59 -16.38
N ALA A 520 -9.20 12.79 -17.11
CA ALA A 520 -10.17 13.86 -16.92
C ALA A 520 -11.54 13.23 -16.76
N ASP A 521 -12.20 13.44 -15.63
CA ASP A 521 -13.53 12.92 -15.31
C ASP A 521 -14.53 14.05 -15.19
N LEU A 522 -15.70 13.89 -15.82
CA LEU A 522 -16.87 14.72 -15.63
C LEU A 522 -17.94 13.90 -14.90
N GLY A 523 -18.17 14.23 -13.64
CA GLY A 523 -19.18 13.61 -12.80
C GLY A 523 -20.50 14.39 -12.84
N ILE A 524 -21.60 13.67 -12.79
CA ILE A 524 -22.97 14.17 -12.80
C ILE A 524 -23.67 13.61 -11.57
N GLY A 525 -24.05 14.47 -10.62
CA GLY A 525 -24.82 14.10 -9.44
C GLY A 525 -26.23 13.68 -9.79
N LEU A 526 -26.65 12.56 -9.24
CA LEU A 526 -28.01 12.03 -9.38
C LEU A 526 -28.81 12.18 -8.09
N HIS A 527 -28.15 12.00 -6.94
CA HIS A 527 -28.77 12.08 -5.63
C HIS A 527 -27.77 12.59 -4.58
N THR A 528 -28.25 13.47 -3.69
CA THR A 528 -27.54 13.89 -2.47
C THR A 528 -28.29 13.39 -1.24
N PRO A 529 -27.59 13.18 -0.11
CA PRO A 529 -28.23 12.76 1.14
C PRO A 529 -29.13 13.83 1.77
N TYR A 530 -29.19 15.02 1.17
CA TYR A 530 -29.89 16.18 1.72
C TYR A 530 -31.31 16.27 1.16
N PRO A 531 -32.35 16.42 2.03
CA PRO A 531 -33.71 16.66 1.56
C PRO A 531 -33.78 17.93 0.68
N ASN A 532 -34.46 17.82 -0.46
CA ASN A 532 -34.76 18.96 -1.32
C ASN A 532 -36.27 19.12 -1.42
N PRO A 533 -36.87 20.17 -0.78
CA PRO A 533 -38.30 20.37 -0.78
C PRO A 533 -38.91 20.58 -2.18
N ASP A 534 -38.08 21.10 -3.11
CA ASP A 534 -38.54 21.47 -4.47
C ASP A 534 -38.49 20.28 -5.44
N LYS A 535 -37.93 19.12 -5.02
CA LYS A 535 -37.76 17.94 -5.86
C LYS A 535 -38.46 16.73 -5.26
N LYS A 536 -39.47 16.21 -5.96
CA LYS A 536 -40.14 14.96 -5.63
C LYS A 536 -39.40 13.81 -6.31
N GLY A 537 -39.09 12.76 -5.55
CA GLY A 537 -38.41 11.54 -6.06
C GLY A 537 -36.92 11.44 -5.68
N TYR A 538 -36.27 10.40 -6.20
CA TYR A 538 -34.88 10.08 -5.82
C TYR A 538 -33.89 11.10 -6.40
N TYR A 539 -34.09 11.61 -7.62
CA TYR A 539 -33.29 12.69 -8.19
C TYR A 539 -33.61 14.01 -7.49
N ASN A 540 -32.70 14.50 -6.66
CA ASN A 540 -32.91 15.65 -5.80
C ASN A 540 -31.91 16.81 -5.99
N ILE A 541 -31.13 16.78 -7.08
CA ILE A 541 -30.16 17.83 -7.40
C ILE A 541 -30.93 19.09 -7.81
N SER A 542 -30.62 20.24 -7.21
CA SER A 542 -31.36 21.50 -7.42
C SER A 542 -31.25 22.00 -8.85
N SER A 543 -30.04 22.06 -9.40
CA SER A 543 -29.79 22.37 -10.80
C SER A 543 -28.74 21.45 -11.40
N PHE A 544 -28.74 21.29 -12.71
CA PHE A 544 -27.74 20.46 -13.39
C PHE A 544 -26.30 20.95 -13.11
N LYS A 545 -26.10 22.25 -13.00
CA LYS A 545 -24.78 22.84 -12.68
C LYS A 545 -24.29 22.49 -11.28
N ASP A 546 -25.19 22.40 -10.30
CA ASP A 546 -24.87 22.07 -8.91
C ASP A 546 -24.46 20.59 -8.76
N GLY A 547 -24.84 19.75 -9.71
CA GLY A 547 -24.47 18.34 -9.76
C GLY A 547 -23.22 18.05 -10.61
N LEU A 548 -22.55 19.05 -11.19
CA LEU A 548 -21.37 18.82 -12.04
C LEU A 548 -20.08 18.85 -11.23
N GLY A 549 -19.31 17.77 -11.30
CA GLY A 549 -17.96 17.65 -10.77
C GLY A 549 -16.96 17.41 -11.88
N PHE A 550 -15.93 18.24 -11.99
CA PHE A 550 -14.83 18.04 -12.92
C PHE A 550 -13.54 17.74 -12.16
N HIS A 551 -12.86 16.67 -12.57
CA HIS A 551 -11.61 16.24 -11.94
C HIS A 551 -10.54 15.93 -12.99
N LEU A 552 -9.38 16.56 -12.82
CA LEU A 552 -8.14 16.18 -13.50
C LEU A 552 -7.28 15.40 -12.50
N ALA A 553 -6.82 14.21 -12.86
CA ALA A 553 -6.06 13.37 -11.95
C ALA A 553 -5.06 12.46 -12.69
N ILE A 554 -4.15 11.87 -11.93
CA ILE A 554 -3.14 10.92 -12.42
C ILE A 554 -3.49 9.53 -11.89
N GLY A 555 -3.40 8.53 -12.76
CA GLY A 555 -3.74 7.14 -12.46
C GLY A 555 -5.24 6.83 -12.58
N TYR A 556 -5.59 5.56 -12.36
CA TYR A 556 -6.98 5.12 -12.26
C TYR A 556 -7.56 5.45 -10.87
N PRO A 557 -8.89 5.65 -10.73
CA PRO A 557 -9.49 6.01 -9.45
C PRO A 557 -9.41 4.88 -8.41
N PHE A 558 -9.36 3.63 -8.87
CA PHE A 558 -9.20 2.42 -8.04
C PHE A 558 -8.66 1.25 -8.86
#